data_46eee2832766522acea5f5ba1754fff8
#
_entry.id   46eee2832766522acea5f5ba1754fff8
#
_cell.length_a   1.000
_cell.length_b   1.000
_cell.length_c   1.000
_cell.angle_alpha   90.00
_cell.angle_beta   90.00
_cell.angle_gamma   90.00
#
_symmetry.space_group_name_H-M   'P 1'
#
loop_
_entity.id
_entity.type
_entity.pdbx_description
1 polymer ?
#
loop_
_entity_poly.entity_id
_entity_poly.type
_entity_poly.pdbx_seq_one_letter_code
_entity_poly.pdbx_strand_id
1 'polypeptide(L)'
;ATRVRRDQTHKPITVKQLARELPEKDWREVAWREGSKETLCSRFARLRVRPAYGDDRQGGLQPEQWLLIEWPAGAEEPSGYWLARLPVKLSLKRLVGISKHRWVIERDYEELKQELGLGHYEGRNWRGFHHHGTLCIAAYGFLIAERSRFSPSAHVGQLELRPAPIPPHFRPRGAKGSRPTA
;
A
#
# COMPACT_ATOMS: atom_id res chain seq x y z
N ALA A 1 -4.80 15.16 14.75
CA ALA A 1 -5.80 14.33 14.04
C ALA A 1 -5.92 14.80 12.59
N THR A 2 -5.94 13.86 11.64
CA THR A 2 -6.09 14.18 10.21
C THR A 2 -7.46 14.81 9.95
N ARG A 3 -7.47 15.98 9.29
CA ARG A 3 -8.69 16.68 8.89
C ARG A 3 -8.91 16.55 7.39
N VAL A 4 -10.17 16.43 7.00
CA VAL A 4 -10.59 16.30 5.60
C VAL A 4 -11.84 17.16 5.34
N ARG A 5 -12.10 17.46 4.06
CA ARG A 5 -13.34 18.09 3.57
C ARG A 5 -14.03 17.14 2.58
N ARG A 6 -15.35 17.12 2.58
CA ARG A 6 -16.13 16.40 1.55
C ARG A 6 -16.03 17.09 0.20
N ASP A 7 -16.11 18.41 0.21
CA ASP A 7 -15.99 19.27 -0.98
C ASP A 7 -15.35 20.62 -0.63
N GLN A 8 -15.39 21.56 -1.57
CA GLN A 8 -14.79 22.89 -1.42
C GLN A 8 -15.50 23.78 -0.41
N THR A 9 -16.78 23.54 -0.16
CA THR A 9 -17.65 24.42 0.65
C THR A 9 -17.70 24.01 2.13
N HIS A 10 -17.41 22.72 2.41
CA HIS A 10 -17.48 22.19 3.76
C HIS A 10 -16.27 22.56 4.62
N LYS A 11 -16.54 22.91 5.87
CA LYS A 11 -15.46 23.11 6.86
C LYS A 11 -14.69 21.81 7.11
N PRO A 12 -13.38 21.88 7.36
CA PRO A 12 -12.58 20.71 7.67
C PRO A 12 -13.07 20.03 8.95
N ILE A 13 -13.33 18.73 8.87
CA ILE A 13 -13.68 17.88 10.01
C ILE A 13 -12.63 16.78 10.19
N THR A 14 -12.55 16.19 11.37
CA THR A 14 -11.64 15.06 11.59
C THR A 14 -12.18 13.80 10.91
N VAL A 15 -11.28 12.93 10.43
CA VAL A 15 -11.70 11.65 9.83
C VAL A 15 -12.50 10.77 10.80
N LYS A 16 -12.23 10.88 12.11
CA LYS A 16 -12.98 10.19 13.16
C LYS A 16 -14.43 10.71 13.26
N GLN A 17 -14.60 12.03 13.23
CA GLN A 17 -15.93 12.63 13.22
C GLN A 17 -16.70 12.25 11.96
N LEU A 18 -16.04 12.34 10.79
CA LEU A 18 -16.63 11.95 9.52
C LEU A 18 -17.09 10.48 9.54
N ALA A 19 -16.30 9.57 10.12
CA ALA A 19 -16.68 8.16 10.25
C ALA A 19 -17.96 7.95 11.06
N ARG A 20 -18.16 8.73 12.14
CA ARG A 20 -19.35 8.65 12.98
C ARG A 20 -20.60 9.23 12.32
N GLU A 21 -20.44 10.18 11.39
CA GLU A 21 -21.53 10.80 10.64
C GLU A 21 -21.96 9.99 9.41
N LEU A 22 -21.18 8.94 9.04
CA LEU A 22 -21.51 8.11 7.88
C LEU A 22 -22.74 7.23 8.17
N PRO A 23 -23.75 7.23 7.26
CA PRO A 23 -24.90 6.36 7.41
C PRO A 23 -24.53 4.88 7.27
N GLU A 24 -25.27 4.00 7.92
CA GLU A 24 -25.02 2.55 7.94
C GLU A 24 -24.94 1.93 6.53
N LYS A 25 -25.72 2.46 5.58
CA LYS A 25 -25.75 2.01 4.19
C LYS A 25 -24.43 2.16 3.45
N ASP A 26 -23.52 3.03 3.90
CA ASP A 26 -22.20 3.28 3.28
C ASP A 26 -21.15 2.28 3.77
N TRP A 27 -21.48 1.52 4.81
CA TRP A 27 -20.62 0.49 5.34
C TRP A 27 -20.86 -0.85 4.65
N ARG A 28 -19.77 -1.53 4.28
CA ARG A 28 -19.81 -2.84 3.64
C ARG A 28 -18.84 -3.77 4.33
N GLU A 29 -19.26 -4.98 4.58
CA GLU A 29 -18.35 -6.05 5.01
C GLU A 29 -17.52 -6.52 3.82
N VAL A 30 -16.20 -6.60 4.03
CA VAL A 30 -15.24 -7.05 3.01
C VAL A 30 -14.28 -8.03 3.64
N ALA A 31 -14.20 -9.22 3.05
CA ALA A 31 -13.15 -10.17 3.33
C ALA A 31 -11.94 -9.90 2.41
N TRP A 32 -10.75 -9.88 2.97
CA TRP A 32 -9.53 -9.55 2.21
C TRP A 32 -8.47 -10.65 2.21
N ARG A 33 -8.55 -11.63 3.10
CA ARG A 33 -7.58 -12.71 3.22
C ARG A 33 -8.20 -13.91 3.94
N GLU A 34 -7.84 -15.11 3.50
CA GLU A 34 -8.04 -16.31 4.29
C GLU A 34 -7.00 -16.35 5.40
N GLY A 35 -7.44 -16.44 6.64
CA GLY A 35 -6.59 -16.66 7.79
C GLY A 35 -6.37 -18.14 8.01
N SER A 36 -5.45 -18.51 8.90
CA SER A 36 -5.19 -19.90 9.27
C SER A 36 -6.35 -20.58 10.01
N LYS A 37 -7.23 -19.80 10.63
CA LYS A 37 -8.41 -20.26 11.37
C LYS A 37 -9.72 -19.75 10.78
N GLU A 38 -9.75 -18.52 10.30
CA GLU A 38 -10.94 -17.84 9.82
C GLU A 38 -10.61 -16.88 8.69
N THR A 39 -11.62 -16.58 7.85
CA THR A 39 -11.50 -15.51 6.86
C THR A 39 -11.44 -14.15 7.56
N LEU A 40 -10.40 -13.39 7.29
CA LEU A 40 -10.26 -12.04 7.83
C LEU A 40 -11.22 -11.09 7.10
N CYS A 41 -12.22 -10.62 7.81
CA CYS A 41 -13.20 -9.65 7.33
C CYS A 41 -13.38 -8.48 8.30
N SER A 42 -13.85 -7.37 7.81
CA SER A 42 -14.24 -6.20 8.61
C SER A 42 -15.21 -5.33 7.82
N ARG A 43 -15.80 -4.35 8.49
CA ARG A 43 -16.65 -3.36 7.86
C ARG A 43 -15.82 -2.18 7.37
N PHE A 44 -16.04 -1.80 6.12
CA PHE A 44 -15.34 -0.69 5.47
C PHE A 44 -16.31 0.31 4.87
N ALA A 45 -15.97 1.58 4.96
CA ALA A 45 -16.61 2.66 4.20
C ALA A 45 -15.54 3.34 3.34
N ARG A 46 -15.94 3.83 2.15
CA ARG A 46 -15.08 4.61 1.27
C ARG A 46 -15.78 5.87 0.80
N LEU A 47 -15.04 6.95 0.73
CA LEU A 47 -15.55 8.21 0.20
C LEU A 47 -14.44 9.03 -0.46
N ARG A 48 -14.83 9.96 -1.33
CA ARG A 48 -13.92 10.94 -1.90
C ARG A 48 -13.85 12.14 -0.98
N VAL A 49 -12.64 12.55 -0.63
CA VAL A 49 -12.39 13.68 0.28
C VAL A 49 -11.19 14.49 -0.20
N ARG A 50 -11.09 15.73 0.27
CA ARG A 50 -9.90 16.57 0.13
C ARG A 50 -9.22 16.67 1.49
N PRO A 51 -7.94 16.28 1.60
CA PRO A 51 -7.17 16.55 2.80
C PRO A 51 -7.13 18.04 3.09
N ALA A 52 -7.26 18.41 4.36
CA ALA A 52 -7.28 19.81 4.79
C ALA A 52 -5.96 20.25 5.46
N TYR A 53 -4.86 19.56 5.16
CA TYR A 53 -3.53 19.98 5.60
C TYR A 53 -2.80 20.70 4.46
N GLY A 54 -2.12 21.78 4.80
CA GLY A 54 -1.31 22.53 3.84
C GLY A 54 -2.10 23.47 2.91
N ASP A 55 -3.41 23.61 3.09
CA ASP A 55 -4.25 24.54 2.31
C ASP A 55 -3.68 25.96 2.32
N ASP A 56 -3.25 26.44 3.50
CA ASP A 56 -2.75 27.82 3.68
C ASP A 56 -1.32 28.03 3.12
N ARG A 57 -0.54 26.94 2.98
CA ARG A 57 0.86 27.02 2.54
C ARG A 57 1.05 26.93 1.03
N GLN A 58 0.12 26.31 0.32
CA GLN A 58 0.21 26.03 -1.12
C GLN A 58 -0.81 26.81 -1.95
N GLY A 59 -1.59 27.70 -1.33
CA GLY A 59 -2.51 28.60 -2.03
C GLY A 59 -3.67 27.92 -2.75
N GLY A 60 -4.00 26.66 -2.43
CA GLY A 60 -5.08 25.94 -3.09
C GLY A 60 -5.54 24.68 -2.37
N LEU A 61 -6.73 24.21 -2.76
CA LEU A 61 -7.32 23.00 -2.23
C LEU A 61 -6.53 21.77 -2.68
N GLN A 62 -6.24 20.88 -1.76
CA GLN A 62 -5.60 19.60 -2.07
C GLN A 62 -6.46 18.78 -3.06
N PRO A 63 -5.84 18.00 -3.97
CA PRO A 63 -6.55 17.15 -4.88
C PRO A 63 -7.39 16.12 -4.12
N GLU A 64 -8.51 15.75 -4.73
CA GLU A 64 -9.42 14.78 -4.16
C GLU A 64 -8.78 13.38 -4.11
N GLN A 65 -8.97 12.69 -2.98
CA GLN A 65 -8.40 11.39 -2.69
C GLN A 65 -9.48 10.44 -2.17
N TRP A 66 -9.19 9.15 -2.22
CA TRP A 66 -9.97 8.16 -1.49
C TRP A 66 -9.63 8.24 0.00
N LEU A 67 -10.67 8.30 0.84
CA LEU A 67 -10.60 7.95 2.25
C LEU A 67 -11.26 6.57 2.40
N LEU A 68 -10.50 5.60 2.85
CA LEU A 68 -10.99 4.30 3.30
C LEU A 68 -10.98 4.29 4.82
N ILE A 69 -12.06 3.82 5.41
CA ILE A 69 -12.24 3.70 6.86
C ILE A 69 -12.57 2.25 7.17
N GLU A 70 -11.92 1.68 8.16
CA GLU A 70 -12.23 0.37 8.72
C GLU A 70 -12.87 0.53 10.10
N TRP A 71 -14.00 -0.13 10.29
CA TRP A 71 -14.67 -0.19 11.58
C TRP A 71 -15.18 -1.61 11.83
N PRO A 72 -14.41 -2.43 12.56
CA PRO A 72 -14.82 -3.80 12.87
C PRO A 72 -16.15 -3.84 13.61
N ALA A 73 -16.93 -4.88 13.35
CA ALA A 73 -18.19 -5.08 14.06
C ALA A 73 -17.93 -5.23 15.57
N GLY A 74 -18.72 -4.54 16.38
CA GLY A 74 -18.58 -4.55 17.84
C GLY A 74 -17.47 -3.66 18.40
N ALA A 75 -16.64 -3.03 17.57
CA ALA A 75 -15.65 -2.06 18.04
C ALA A 75 -16.31 -0.70 18.36
N GLU A 76 -15.88 -0.05 19.42
CA GLU A 76 -16.39 1.28 19.80
C GLU A 76 -15.95 2.38 18.82
N GLU A 77 -14.79 2.18 18.18
CA GLU A 77 -14.15 3.16 17.30
C GLU A 77 -13.60 2.50 16.04
N PRO A 78 -13.46 3.26 14.94
CA PRO A 78 -12.76 2.80 13.76
C PRO A 78 -11.31 2.41 14.05
N SER A 79 -10.87 1.28 13.51
CA SER A 79 -9.53 0.73 13.70
C SER A 79 -8.49 1.29 12.73
N GLY A 80 -8.92 1.81 11.56
CA GLY A 80 -7.99 2.28 10.55
C GLY A 80 -8.56 3.32 9.59
N TYR A 81 -7.66 4.20 9.10
CA TYR A 81 -7.95 5.25 8.13
C TYR A 81 -6.83 5.32 7.11
N TRP A 82 -7.17 5.29 5.84
CA TRP A 82 -6.20 5.41 4.74
C TRP A 82 -6.63 6.46 3.74
N LEU A 83 -5.72 7.38 3.42
CA LEU A 83 -5.86 8.32 2.32
C LEU A 83 -5.05 7.82 1.13
N ALA A 84 -5.65 7.76 -0.05
CA ALA A 84 -4.99 7.22 -1.23
C ALA A 84 -5.32 8.01 -2.50
N ARG A 85 -4.28 8.38 -3.25
CA ARG A 85 -4.38 8.97 -4.59
C ARG A 85 -4.49 7.87 -5.63
N LEU A 86 -5.67 7.32 -5.79
CA LEU A 86 -5.96 6.23 -6.70
C LEU A 86 -7.07 6.62 -7.68
N PRO A 87 -7.19 5.93 -8.83
CA PRO A 87 -8.23 6.19 -9.81
C PRO A 87 -9.63 6.21 -9.20
N VAL A 88 -10.50 7.08 -9.73
CA VAL A 88 -11.89 7.21 -9.25
C VAL A 88 -12.67 5.91 -9.43
N LYS A 89 -12.44 5.21 -10.54
CA LYS A 89 -13.10 3.92 -10.83
C LYS A 89 -12.36 2.77 -10.15
N LEU A 90 -12.44 2.69 -8.83
CA LEU A 90 -11.84 1.60 -8.05
C LEU A 90 -12.90 0.94 -7.18
N SER A 91 -12.99 -0.39 -7.18
CA SER A 91 -13.93 -1.13 -6.32
C SER A 91 -13.52 -1.05 -4.85
N LEU A 92 -14.48 -1.16 -3.92
CA LEU A 92 -14.17 -1.19 -2.49
C LEU A 92 -13.24 -2.35 -2.15
N LYS A 93 -13.52 -3.55 -2.67
CA LYS A 93 -12.68 -4.74 -2.46
C LYS A 93 -11.22 -4.51 -2.88
N ARG A 94 -11.00 -3.83 -4.02
CA ARG A 94 -9.65 -3.50 -4.50
C ARG A 94 -8.96 -2.49 -3.58
N LEU A 95 -9.70 -1.47 -3.12
CA LEU A 95 -9.16 -0.47 -2.20
C LEU A 95 -8.76 -1.09 -0.86
N VAL A 96 -9.60 -1.98 -0.31
CA VAL A 96 -9.29 -2.76 0.90
C VAL A 96 -8.05 -3.64 0.67
N GLY A 97 -7.98 -4.37 -0.45
CA GLY A 97 -6.81 -5.18 -0.78
C GLY A 97 -5.51 -4.38 -0.78
N ILE A 98 -5.52 -3.18 -1.39
CA ILE A 98 -4.34 -2.29 -1.39
C ILE A 98 -3.98 -1.82 0.02
N SER A 99 -4.97 -1.40 0.83
CA SER A 99 -4.72 -0.91 2.19
C SER A 99 -4.19 -1.99 3.13
N LYS A 100 -4.62 -3.24 2.92
CA LYS A 100 -4.20 -4.41 3.71
C LYS A 100 -2.93 -5.05 3.18
N HIS A 101 -2.37 -4.57 2.07
CA HIS A 101 -1.16 -5.17 1.47
C HIS A 101 0.12 -4.96 2.30
N ARG A 102 0.09 -4.06 3.26
CA ARG A 102 1.24 -3.77 4.14
C ARG A 102 1.79 -5.02 4.84
N TRP A 103 0.93 -5.93 5.28
CA TRP A 103 1.37 -7.16 5.93
C TRP A 103 2.27 -8.03 5.05
N VAL A 104 2.11 -7.94 3.71
CA VAL A 104 2.99 -8.66 2.76
C VAL A 104 4.41 -8.14 2.87
N ILE A 105 4.59 -6.82 2.94
CA ILE A 105 5.90 -6.19 3.10
C ILE A 105 6.56 -6.63 4.42
N GLU A 106 5.79 -6.67 5.50
CA GLU A 106 6.29 -7.09 6.81
C GLU A 106 6.73 -8.57 6.78
N ARG A 107 5.93 -9.45 6.17
CA ARG A 107 6.27 -10.87 6.00
C ARG A 107 7.48 -11.05 5.08
N ASP A 108 7.50 -10.37 3.93
CA ASP A 108 8.62 -10.47 2.98
C ASP A 108 9.93 -10.01 3.63
N TYR A 109 9.86 -8.97 4.48
CA TYR A 109 11.02 -8.51 5.22
C TYR A 109 11.45 -9.49 6.32
N GLU A 110 10.51 -10.16 6.95
CA GLU A 110 10.78 -11.24 7.91
C GLU A 110 11.45 -12.43 7.21
N GLU A 111 10.92 -12.90 6.07
CA GLU A 111 11.53 -13.96 5.26
C GLU A 111 12.95 -13.56 4.80
N LEU A 112 13.15 -12.33 4.34
CA LEU A 112 14.49 -11.82 4.00
C LEU A 112 15.48 -11.89 5.16
N LYS A 113 15.04 -11.57 6.39
CA LYS A 113 15.91 -11.62 7.57
C LYS A 113 16.18 -13.02 8.04
N GLN A 114 15.15 -13.85 8.14
CA GLN A 114 15.22 -15.17 8.78
C GLN A 114 15.74 -16.23 7.81
N GLU A 115 15.22 -16.28 6.59
CA GLU A 115 15.52 -17.33 5.63
C GLU A 115 16.73 -17.01 4.75
N LEU A 116 16.89 -15.74 4.36
CA LEU A 116 17.95 -15.32 3.45
C LEU A 116 19.10 -14.54 4.14
N GLY A 117 19.03 -14.45 5.45
CA GLY A 117 20.13 -13.91 6.26
C GLY A 117 20.39 -12.42 6.08
N LEU A 118 19.43 -11.61 5.65
CA LEU A 118 19.60 -10.15 5.50
C LEU A 118 20.11 -9.49 6.78
N GLY A 119 19.73 -10.03 7.95
CA GLY A 119 20.18 -9.56 9.26
C GLY A 119 21.53 -10.14 9.73
N HIS A 120 22.16 -11.06 9.00
CA HIS A 120 23.34 -11.79 9.44
C HIS A 120 24.66 -11.21 8.91
N TYR A 121 24.65 -9.97 8.42
CA TYR A 121 25.87 -9.32 7.98
C TYR A 121 26.75 -8.89 9.17
N GLU A 122 27.89 -9.54 9.34
CA GLU A 122 28.87 -9.27 10.42
C GLU A 122 30.03 -8.36 10.00
N GLY A 123 30.04 -7.95 8.73
CA GLY A 123 31.10 -7.09 8.21
C GLY A 123 30.97 -5.63 8.68
N ARG A 124 32.11 -4.91 8.70
CA ARG A 124 32.16 -3.48 9.09
C ARG A 124 32.16 -2.52 7.90
N ASN A 125 32.14 -3.04 6.69
CA ASN A 125 32.34 -2.28 5.46
C ASN A 125 30.99 -1.94 4.82
N TRP A 126 30.77 -0.65 4.53
CA TRP A 126 29.58 -0.16 3.82
C TRP A 126 29.35 -0.86 2.47
N ARG A 127 30.40 -1.05 1.69
CA ARG A 127 30.31 -1.79 0.42
C ARG A 127 29.86 -3.23 0.61
N GLY A 128 30.43 -3.92 1.59
CA GLY A 128 30.07 -5.30 1.92
C GLY A 128 28.61 -5.41 2.35
N PHE A 129 28.12 -4.46 3.18
CA PHE A 129 26.72 -4.40 3.57
C PHE A 129 25.78 -4.28 2.35
N HIS A 130 26.07 -3.36 1.44
CA HIS A 130 25.26 -3.20 0.23
C HIS A 130 25.33 -4.42 -0.69
N HIS A 131 26.50 -5.02 -0.84
CA HIS A 131 26.66 -6.25 -1.63
C HIS A 131 25.83 -7.40 -1.04
N HIS A 132 25.95 -7.63 0.28
CA HIS A 132 25.17 -8.63 1.00
C HIS A 132 23.66 -8.38 0.85
N GLY A 133 23.19 -7.16 1.13
CA GLY A 133 21.77 -6.81 1.01
C GLY A 133 21.24 -7.00 -0.42
N THR A 134 22.04 -6.63 -1.43
CA THR A 134 21.66 -6.82 -2.85
C THR A 134 21.53 -8.30 -3.20
N LEU A 135 22.44 -9.15 -2.72
CA LEU A 135 22.36 -10.59 -2.95
C LEU A 135 21.14 -11.22 -2.27
N CYS A 136 20.83 -10.86 -1.02
CA CYS A 136 19.64 -11.34 -0.32
C CYS A 136 18.35 -10.94 -1.07
N ILE A 137 18.25 -9.69 -1.52
CA ILE A 137 17.08 -9.19 -2.27
C ILE A 137 16.96 -9.89 -3.63
N ALA A 138 18.08 -10.11 -4.33
CA ALA A 138 18.09 -10.80 -5.62
C ALA A 138 17.68 -12.27 -5.46
N ALA A 139 18.20 -12.97 -4.45
CA ALA A 139 17.82 -14.33 -4.13
C ALA A 139 16.32 -14.44 -3.78
N TYR A 140 15.80 -13.50 -2.98
CA TYR A 140 14.38 -13.44 -2.65
C TYR A 140 13.51 -13.25 -3.89
N GLY A 141 13.86 -12.29 -4.74
CA GLY A 141 13.16 -12.05 -6.00
C GLY A 141 13.14 -13.27 -6.93
N PHE A 142 14.25 -13.98 -7.00
CA PHE A 142 14.35 -15.25 -7.74
C PHE A 142 13.40 -16.31 -7.16
N LEU A 143 13.40 -16.52 -5.85
CA LEU A 143 12.53 -17.51 -5.20
C LEU A 143 11.05 -17.17 -5.38
N ILE A 144 10.65 -15.90 -5.29
CA ILE A 144 9.27 -15.47 -5.56
C ILE A 144 8.90 -15.73 -7.03
N ALA A 145 9.79 -15.43 -7.97
CA ALA A 145 9.56 -15.70 -9.39
C ALA A 145 9.39 -17.20 -9.66
N GLU A 146 10.23 -18.05 -9.09
CA GLU A 146 10.10 -19.50 -9.22
C GLU A 146 8.83 -20.04 -8.55
N ARG A 147 8.49 -19.61 -7.33
CA ARG A 147 7.22 -19.97 -6.68
C ARG A 147 6.01 -19.61 -7.55
N SER A 148 6.04 -18.47 -8.24
CA SER A 148 4.95 -18.06 -9.13
C SER A 148 4.79 -18.96 -10.37
N ARG A 149 5.88 -19.57 -10.85
CA ARG A 149 5.88 -20.50 -11.99
C ARG A 149 5.37 -21.89 -11.61
N PHE A 150 5.70 -22.35 -10.41
CA PHE A 150 5.42 -23.72 -9.96
C PHE A 150 4.29 -23.80 -8.93
N SER A 151 3.52 -22.74 -8.71
CA SER A 151 2.40 -22.76 -7.77
C SER A 151 1.29 -23.70 -8.26
N PRO A 152 0.98 -24.78 -7.54
CA PRO A 152 -0.04 -25.73 -7.95
C PRO A 152 -1.48 -25.22 -7.77
N SER A 153 -1.66 -24.01 -7.25
CA SER A 153 -2.96 -23.43 -6.92
C SER A 153 -3.30 -22.23 -7.79
N ALA A 154 -3.60 -22.48 -9.07
CA ALA A 154 -4.19 -21.48 -9.98
C ALA A 154 -5.67 -21.20 -9.66
N HIS A 155 -6.12 -21.30 -8.40
CA HIS A 155 -7.54 -21.15 -8.02
C HIS A 155 -7.83 -20.18 -6.88
N VAL A 156 -6.88 -19.30 -6.52
CA VAL A 156 -7.21 -18.13 -5.71
C VAL A 156 -6.98 -16.91 -6.58
N GLY A 157 -8.04 -16.18 -6.86
CA GLY A 157 -8.11 -15.09 -7.83
C GLY A 157 -6.86 -14.22 -7.86
N GLN A 158 -6.10 -14.36 -8.93
CA GLN A 158 -4.97 -13.50 -9.26
C GLN A 158 -5.46 -12.05 -9.25
N LEU A 159 -5.13 -11.36 -8.16
CA LEU A 159 -4.95 -9.92 -8.22
C LEU A 159 -3.75 -9.69 -9.15
N GLU A 160 -4.01 -9.59 -10.46
CA GLU A 160 -3.00 -9.11 -11.40
C GLU A 160 -2.61 -7.69 -10.97
N LEU A 161 -1.61 -7.61 -10.10
CA LEU A 161 -0.82 -6.41 -9.93
C LEU A 161 0.08 -6.29 -11.16
N ARG A 162 -0.50 -5.81 -12.27
CA ARG A 162 0.34 -5.24 -13.33
C ARG A 162 1.11 -4.10 -12.66
N PRO A 163 2.46 -4.13 -12.68
CA PRO A 163 3.22 -3.00 -12.16
C PRO A 163 2.72 -1.75 -12.86
N ALA A 164 2.43 -0.72 -12.09
CA ALA A 164 2.07 0.58 -12.66
C ALA A 164 3.18 1.01 -13.63
N PRO A 165 2.87 1.52 -14.83
CA PRO A 165 3.88 2.00 -15.74
C PRO A 165 4.73 3.05 -15.01
N ILE A 166 6.06 2.86 -15.03
CA ILE A 166 7.02 3.78 -14.42
C ILE A 166 6.82 5.14 -15.11
N PRO A 167 6.56 6.22 -14.37
CA PRO A 167 6.39 7.54 -14.98
C PRO A 167 7.64 7.92 -15.78
N PRO A 168 7.51 8.56 -16.96
CA PRO A 168 8.61 8.78 -17.90
C PRO A 168 9.74 9.70 -17.42
N HIS A 169 9.62 10.28 -16.23
CA HIS A 169 10.66 11.13 -15.63
C HIS A 169 11.64 10.40 -14.68
N PHE A 170 11.48 9.11 -14.47
CA PHE A 170 12.48 8.32 -13.75
C PHE A 170 13.54 7.78 -14.72
N ARG A 171 14.43 8.66 -15.21
CA ARG A 171 15.70 8.23 -15.82
C ARG A 171 16.77 8.12 -14.73
N PRO A 172 17.41 6.96 -14.52
CA PRO A 172 18.59 6.88 -13.66
C PRO A 172 19.69 7.76 -14.26
N ARG A 173 20.15 8.75 -13.50
CA ARG A 173 21.35 9.54 -13.86
C ARG A 173 22.56 8.59 -13.83
N GLY A 174 23.12 8.27 -14.98
CA GLY A 174 24.43 7.63 -15.02
C GLY A 174 24.66 6.51 -16.02
N ALA A 175 24.24 6.66 -17.27
CA ALA A 175 24.86 5.91 -18.37
C ALA A 175 25.67 6.88 -19.24
N LYS A 176 26.93 7.08 -18.91
CA LYS A 176 27.90 7.72 -19.82
C LYS A 176 28.10 6.78 -21.00
N GLY A 177 27.61 7.19 -22.17
CA GLY A 177 27.86 6.51 -23.43
C GLY A 177 29.35 6.47 -23.73
N SER A 178 29.86 5.29 -23.91
CA SER A 178 31.17 5.04 -24.57
C SER A 178 31.00 5.46 -26.03
N ARG A 179 31.80 6.44 -26.48
CA ARG A 179 31.97 6.80 -27.90
C ARG A 179 32.68 5.63 -28.62
N PRO A 180 32.26 5.26 -29.82
CA PRO A 180 33.05 4.41 -30.67
C PRO A 180 34.23 5.21 -31.20
N THR A 181 35.42 4.70 -31.02
CA THR A 181 36.63 5.13 -31.71
C THR A 181 36.62 4.59 -33.13
N ALA A 182 36.86 5.49 -34.09
CA ALA A 182 37.12 5.20 -35.50
C ALA A 182 38.42 4.46 -35.68
#